data_3e62662d836da0ff5e9e7ec73a27f781
#
_entry.id   3e62662d836da0ff5e9e7ec73a27f781
#
_cell.length_a   1.000
_cell.length_b   1.000
_cell.length_c   1.000
_cell.angle_alpha   90.00
_cell.angle_beta   90.00
_cell.angle_gamma   90.00
#
_symmetry.space_group_name_H-M   'P 1'
#
loop_
_entity.id
_entity.type
_entity.pdbx_description
1 polymer ?
#
loop_
_entity_poly.entity_id
_entity_poly.type
_entity_poly.pdbx_seq_one_letter_code
_entity_poly.pdbx_strand_id
1 'polypeptide(L)'
;MFPSPTRMFLTKGVGVHRHALTAFEFALRDADIEQQNLVYVSSILPPRCQVITREEGVELLKPGDITFCVMARSETNEFGRHLYASLGFATPADPEVYGYISELHGYGMTAEASGEQAEDLAATMLASTLGLDFNPEAAWNERRQIYEHSGLIIDSKSITAAAVCGPNNQWTCAIAAAVFLFS
;
A
#
# COMPACT_ATOMS: atom_id res chain seq x y z
N MET A 1 9.42 4.77 24.24
CA MET A 1 9.62 4.86 22.77
C MET A 1 9.16 3.54 22.18
N PHE A 2 8.27 3.55 21.20
CA PHE A 2 7.91 2.32 20.48
C PHE A 2 9.12 1.82 19.69
N PRO A 3 9.38 0.50 19.64
CA PRO A 3 10.41 -0.06 18.79
C PRO A 3 10.05 0.14 17.30
N SER A 4 11.04 0.04 16.43
CA SER A 4 10.76 -0.03 14.99
C SER A 4 10.13 -1.38 14.65
N PRO A 5 9.16 -1.45 13.74
CA PRO A 5 8.61 -2.72 13.27
C PRO A 5 9.69 -3.53 12.53
N THR A 6 9.63 -4.85 12.72
CA THR A 6 10.60 -5.79 12.14
C THR A 6 10.06 -6.53 10.93
N ARG A 7 8.74 -6.58 10.78
CA ARG A 7 8.05 -7.23 9.66
C ARG A 7 6.91 -6.37 9.16
N MET A 8 6.57 -6.56 7.91
CA MET A 8 5.44 -5.92 7.24
C MET A 8 4.80 -6.92 6.28
N PHE A 9 3.48 -6.88 6.15
CA PHE A 9 2.78 -7.56 5.07
C PHE A 9 1.84 -6.60 4.34
N LEU A 10 1.58 -6.91 3.07
CA LEU A 10 0.62 -6.18 2.26
C LEU A 10 -0.70 -6.91 2.23
N THR A 11 -1.79 -6.15 2.34
CA THR A 11 -3.15 -6.67 2.16
C THR A 11 -4.02 -5.67 1.43
N LYS A 12 -5.14 -6.15 0.89
CA LYS A 12 -6.12 -5.34 0.18
C LYS A 12 -7.52 -5.90 0.38
N GLY A 13 -8.52 -5.04 0.22
CA GLY A 13 -9.90 -5.49 0.31
C GLY A 13 -10.88 -4.52 -0.35
N VAL A 14 -12.04 -5.05 -0.68
CA VAL A 14 -13.18 -4.30 -1.22
C VAL A 14 -14.43 -4.64 -0.42
N GLY A 15 -15.17 -3.60 -0.02
CA GLY A 15 -16.43 -3.77 0.70
C GLY A 15 -17.55 -2.97 0.05
N VAL A 16 -18.76 -3.52 0.08
CA VAL A 16 -19.95 -2.88 -0.47
C VAL A 16 -21.08 -2.92 0.56
N HIS A 17 -21.65 -1.74 0.84
CA HIS A 17 -22.79 -1.63 1.74
C HIS A 17 -23.56 -0.33 1.51
N ARG A 18 -24.81 -0.25 1.96
CA ARG A 18 -25.62 1.00 1.90
C ARG A 18 -25.08 2.14 2.77
N HIS A 19 -24.26 1.85 3.77
CA HIS A 19 -23.60 2.83 4.63
C HIS A 19 -22.09 2.81 4.40
N ALA A 20 -21.47 3.97 4.19
CA ALA A 20 -20.03 4.11 3.91
C ALA A 20 -19.16 3.45 4.98
N LEU A 21 -19.45 3.68 6.26
CA LEU A 21 -18.69 3.08 7.36
C LEU A 21 -18.71 1.55 7.33
N THR A 22 -19.88 0.96 7.01
CA THR A 22 -20.01 -0.51 6.92
C THR A 22 -19.35 -1.06 5.65
N ALA A 23 -19.35 -0.30 4.55
CA ALA A 23 -18.60 -0.67 3.35
C ALA A 23 -17.08 -0.70 3.65
N PHE A 24 -16.58 0.26 4.42
CA PHE A 24 -15.19 0.26 4.89
C PHE A 24 -14.88 -0.93 5.80
N GLU A 25 -15.76 -1.22 6.78
CA GLU A 25 -15.62 -2.40 7.64
C GLU A 25 -15.58 -3.70 6.81
N PHE A 26 -16.39 -3.82 5.76
CA PHE A 26 -16.36 -4.99 4.87
C PHE A 26 -15.07 -5.05 4.03
N ALA A 27 -14.51 -3.90 3.64
CA ALA A 27 -13.21 -3.85 2.99
C ALA A 27 -12.07 -4.30 3.94
N LEU A 28 -12.14 -3.94 5.22
CA LEU A 28 -11.21 -4.43 6.24
C LEU A 28 -11.32 -5.95 6.45
N ARG A 29 -12.55 -6.51 6.42
CA ARG A 29 -12.77 -7.97 6.50
C ARG A 29 -12.19 -8.71 5.30
N ASP A 30 -12.40 -8.18 4.11
CA ASP A 30 -11.82 -8.75 2.87
C ASP A 30 -10.28 -8.69 2.89
N ALA A 31 -9.73 -7.75 3.64
CA ALA A 31 -8.29 -7.58 3.88
C ALA A 31 -7.74 -8.37 5.09
N ASP A 32 -8.60 -9.05 5.89
CA ASP A 32 -8.29 -9.78 7.14
C ASP A 32 -7.63 -8.91 8.24
N ILE A 33 -8.03 -7.65 8.36
CA ILE A 33 -7.51 -6.71 9.36
C ILE A 33 -8.61 -5.95 10.13
N GLU A 34 -9.85 -6.40 10.06
CA GLU A 34 -11.00 -5.76 10.70
C GLU A 34 -10.99 -5.85 12.23
N GLN A 35 -10.26 -6.81 12.79
CA GLN A 35 -10.24 -7.05 14.23
C GLN A 35 -9.22 -6.21 14.99
N GLN A 36 -8.45 -5.37 14.31
CA GLN A 36 -7.40 -4.54 14.87
C GLN A 36 -7.86 -3.10 15.10
N ASN A 37 -7.26 -2.45 16.09
CA ASN A 37 -7.31 -1.00 16.23
C ASN A 37 -6.21 -0.38 15.37
N LEU A 38 -6.57 0.02 14.15
CA LEU A 38 -5.61 0.52 13.17
C LEU A 38 -5.16 1.95 13.46
N VAL A 39 -3.85 2.15 13.45
CA VAL A 39 -3.20 3.46 13.59
C VAL A 39 -2.43 3.77 12.31
N TYR A 40 -2.81 4.85 11.64
CA TYR A 40 -2.11 5.29 10.44
C TYR A 40 -0.76 5.91 10.78
N VAL A 41 0.26 5.50 10.04
CA VAL A 41 1.61 6.09 10.10
C VAL A 41 2.03 6.59 8.72
N SER A 42 3.10 7.37 8.67
CA SER A 42 3.64 7.89 7.41
C SER A 42 4.48 6.84 6.66
N SER A 43 4.90 7.20 5.49
CA SER A 43 5.36 6.40 4.34
C SER A 43 6.77 5.78 4.46
N ILE A 44 7.30 5.52 5.65
CA ILE A 44 8.64 4.96 5.83
C ILE A 44 8.58 3.45 6.01
N LEU A 45 9.28 2.71 5.15
CA LEU A 45 9.62 1.31 5.36
C LEU A 45 10.86 1.26 6.26
N PRO A 46 10.76 0.77 7.51
CA PRO A 46 11.88 0.81 8.44
C PRO A 46 13.08 -0.01 7.96
N PRO A 47 14.31 0.38 8.33
CA PRO A 47 15.50 -0.44 8.06
C PRO A 47 15.32 -1.86 8.60
N ARG A 48 15.80 -2.84 7.84
CA ARG A 48 15.74 -4.28 8.17
C ARG A 48 14.32 -4.85 8.31
N CYS A 49 13.27 -4.10 7.98
CA CYS A 49 11.90 -4.59 8.00
C CYS A 49 11.69 -5.63 6.89
N GLN A 50 11.32 -6.85 7.26
CA GLN A 50 11.08 -7.94 6.33
C GLN A 50 9.65 -7.88 5.78
N VAL A 51 9.49 -7.98 4.48
CA VAL A 51 8.19 -8.15 3.84
C VAL A 51 7.84 -9.63 3.85
N ILE A 52 6.80 -9.99 4.59
CA ILE A 52 6.29 -11.36 4.71
C ILE A 52 4.99 -11.52 3.92
N THR A 53 4.52 -12.74 3.77
CA THR A 53 3.23 -13.01 3.10
C THR A 53 2.05 -12.51 3.94
N ARG A 54 0.89 -12.29 3.29
CA ARG A 54 -0.35 -11.91 3.98
C ARG A 54 -0.74 -12.98 5.01
N GLU A 55 -0.68 -14.23 4.61
CA GLU A 55 -1.06 -15.37 5.42
C GLU A 55 -0.24 -15.43 6.72
N GLU A 56 1.09 -15.34 6.61
CA GLU A 56 1.98 -15.27 7.78
C GLU A 56 1.69 -14.06 8.66
N GLY A 57 1.41 -12.91 8.06
CA GLY A 57 1.15 -11.67 8.78
C GLY A 57 -0.17 -11.71 9.55
N VAL A 58 -1.23 -12.20 8.92
CA VAL A 58 -2.57 -12.32 9.54
C VAL A 58 -2.57 -13.28 10.73
N GLU A 59 -1.83 -14.39 10.66
CA GLU A 59 -1.71 -15.35 11.78
C GLU A 59 -1.08 -14.74 13.04
N LEU A 60 -0.35 -13.65 12.91
CA LEU A 60 0.31 -12.96 14.02
C LEU A 60 -0.57 -11.89 14.67
N LEU A 61 -1.66 -11.50 14.03
CA LEU A 61 -2.60 -10.50 14.55
C LEU A 61 -3.55 -11.11 15.60
N LYS A 62 -3.86 -10.32 16.62
CA LYS A 62 -4.83 -10.71 17.63
C LYS A 62 -5.95 -9.67 17.69
N PRO A 63 -7.21 -10.11 17.89
CA PRO A 63 -8.32 -9.18 18.04
C PRO A 63 -8.08 -8.12 19.11
N GLY A 64 -8.28 -6.85 18.74
CA GLY A 64 -8.13 -5.71 19.65
C GLY A 64 -6.72 -5.13 19.72
N ASP A 65 -5.71 -5.74 19.09
CA ASP A 65 -4.36 -5.18 19.05
C ASP A 65 -4.34 -3.79 18.40
N ILE A 66 -3.50 -2.90 18.94
CA ILE A 66 -3.17 -1.63 18.30
C ILE A 66 -2.13 -1.92 17.21
N THR A 67 -2.54 -1.81 15.96
CA THR A 67 -1.75 -2.21 14.80
C THR A 67 -1.48 -1.02 13.89
N PHE A 68 -0.21 -0.75 13.63
CA PHE A 68 0.20 0.37 12.78
C PHE A 68 0.16 -0.03 11.32
N CYS A 69 -0.32 0.87 10.46
CA CYS A 69 -0.37 0.63 9.02
C CYS A 69 -0.20 1.90 8.20
N VAL A 70 0.28 1.74 6.97
CA VAL A 70 0.08 2.70 5.88
C VAL A 70 -1.11 2.20 5.08
N MET A 71 -2.10 3.05 4.78
CA MET A 71 -3.30 2.61 4.08
C MET A 71 -3.77 3.64 3.05
N ALA A 72 -3.92 3.20 1.82
CA ALA A 72 -4.69 3.89 0.79
C ALA A 72 -6.16 3.47 0.88
N ARG A 73 -7.09 4.43 0.78
CA ARG A 73 -8.54 4.20 0.80
C ARG A 73 -9.23 5.07 -0.22
N SER A 74 -10.13 4.46 -0.98
CA SER A 74 -11.05 5.15 -1.89
C SER A 74 -12.47 4.63 -1.68
N GLU A 75 -13.47 5.53 -1.72
CA GLU A 75 -14.88 5.12 -1.57
C GLU A 75 -15.80 6.01 -2.37
N THR A 76 -16.91 5.45 -2.85
CA THR A 76 -17.93 6.17 -3.61
C THR A 76 -19.27 5.44 -3.57
N ASN A 77 -20.36 6.18 -3.76
CA ASN A 77 -21.70 5.63 -4.04
C ASN A 77 -22.20 6.02 -5.44
N GLU A 78 -21.36 6.58 -6.29
CA GLU A 78 -21.68 6.96 -7.65
C GLU A 78 -21.68 5.73 -8.57
N PHE A 79 -22.83 5.32 -9.04
CA PHE A 79 -22.96 4.16 -9.93
C PHE A 79 -22.03 4.22 -11.15
N GLY A 80 -21.35 3.12 -11.42
CA GLY A 80 -20.41 3.00 -12.54
C GLY A 80 -19.06 3.67 -12.33
N ARG A 81 -18.83 4.31 -11.18
CA ARG A 81 -17.54 4.92 -10.88
C ARG A 81 -16.49 3.82 -10.63
N HIS A 82 -15.40 3.87 -11.38
CA HIS A 82 -14.21 3.06 -11.13
C HIS A 82 -13.38 3.70 -10.02
N LEU A 83 -13.11 2.96 -8.95
CA LEU A 83 -12.28 3.40 -7.84
C LEU A 83 -11.11 2.46 -7.60
N TYR A 84 -10.02 3.00 -7.07
CA TYR A 84 -8.83 2.23 -6.73
C TYR A 84 -8.17 2.75 -5.46
N ALA A 85 -7.47 1.86 -4.78
CA ALA A 85 -6.55 2.13 -3.69
C ALA A 85 -5.30 1.27 -3.89
N SER A 86 -4.14 1.90 -4.00
CA SER A 86 -2.86 1.26 -4.31
C SER A 86 -1.81 1.65 -3.28
N LEU A 87 -0.97 0.70 -2.91
CA LEU A 87 0.29 0.95 -2.22
C LEU A 87 1.44 0.46 -3.08
N GLY A 88 2.50 1.25 -3.15
CA GLY A 88 3.79 0.84 -3.65
C GLY A 88 4.82 0.84 -2.54
N PHE A 89 5.86 0.03 -2.63
CA PHE A 89 7.02 0.16 -1.76
C PHE A 89 8.31 -0.06 -2.54
N ALA A 90 9.40 0.52 -2.03
CA ALA A 90 10.74 0.35 -2.57
C ALA A 90 11.74 0.12 -1.44
N THR A 91 12.59 -0.88 -1.62
CA THR A 91 13.57 -1.34 -0.63
C THR A 91 14.99 -1.01 -1.09
N PRO A 92 15.81 -0.32 -0.27
CA PRO A 92 17.22 -0.08 -0.58
C PRO A 92 18.06 -1.36 -0.46
N ALA A 93 19.18 -1.40 -1.16
CA ALA A 93 20.14 -2.51 -1.07
C ALA A 93 20.86 -2.55 0.28
N ASP A 94 21.12 -1.38 0.87
CA ASP A 94 21.68 -1.29 2.21
C ASP A 94 20.56 -1.49 3.25
N PRO A 95 20.60 -2.57 4.03
CA PRO A 95 19.56 -2.85 5.02
C PRO A 95 19.54 -1.86 6.20
N GLU A 96 20.57 -1.03 6.36
CA GLU A 96 20.61 0.02 7.39
C GLU A 96 19.90 1.30 6.95
N VAL A 97 19.56 1.40 5.67
CA VAL A 97 18.81 2.53 5.11
C VAL A 97 17.32 2.20 5.08
N TYR A 98 16.47 3.19 5.33
CA TYR A 98 15.03 3.04 5.22
C TYR A 98 14.56 3.06 3.77
N GLY A 99 13.49 2.35 3.49
CA GLY A 99 12.77 2.40 2.22
C GLY A 99 11.56 3.33 2.28
N TYR A 100 10.78 3.34 1.20
CA TYR A 100 9.55 4.11 1.10
C TYR A 100 8.34 3.24 0.80
N ILE A 101 7.19 3.69 1.31
CA ILE A 101 5.87 3.19 0.97
C ILE A 101 5.08 4.38 0.42
N SER A 102 4.46 4.23 -0.74
CA SER A 102 3.60 5.25 -1.34
C SER A 102 2.14 4.86 -1.22
N GLU A 103 1.27 5.86 -1.11
CA GLU A 103 -0.17 5.71 -1.12
C GLU A 103 -0.76 6.40 -2.34
N LEU A 104 -1.57 5.70 -3.11
CA LEU A 104 -2.28 6.27 -4.24
C LEU A 104 -3.73 5.78 -4.23
N HIS A 105 -4.69 6.70 -4.31
CA HIS A 105 -6.10 6.36 -4.36
C HIS A 105 -6.87 7.36 -5.21
N GLY A 106 -7.99 6.95 -5.75
CA GLY A 106 -8.79 7.83 -6.60
C GLY A 106 -9.75 7.06 -7.51
N TYR A 107 -10.02 7.65 -8.66
CA TYR A 107 -11.03 7.19 -9.60
C TYR A 107 -10.50 7.17 -11.03
N GLY A 108 -11.00 6.22 -11.83
CA GLY A 108 -10.82 6.19 -13.28
C GLY A 108 -9.57 5.48 -13.79
N MET A 109 -8.59 5.18 -12.96
CA MET A 109 -7.44 4.36 -13.37
C MET A 109 -7.77 2.87 -13.28
N THR A 110 -7.06 2.07 -14.08
CA THR A 110 -7.05 0.61 -13.93
C THR A 110 -6.23 0.20 -12.71
N ALA A 111 -6.44 -1.01 -12.21
CA ALA A 111 -5.64 -1.57 -11.13
C ALA A 111 -4.15 -1.64 -11.48
N GLU A 112 -3.82 -2.02 -12.71
CA GLU A 112 -2.47 -2.09 -13.24
C GLU A 112 -1.80 -0.70 -13.24
N ALA A 113 -2.42 0.28 -13.91
CA ALA A 113 -1.87 1.64 -14.03
C ALA A 113 -1.69 2.32 -12.67
N SER A 114 -2.64 2.16 -11.73
CA SER A 114 -2.51 2.74 -10.39
C SER A 114 -1.46 2.01 -9.54
N GLY A 115 -1.30 0.71 -9.70
CA GLY A 115 -0.23 -0.07 -9.05
C GLY A 115 1.16 0.34 -9.55
N GLU A 116 1.35 0.46 -10.86
CA GLU A 116 2.59 0.94 -11.46
C GLU A 116 2.95 2.36 -10.99
N GLN A 117 1.96 3.25 -10.95
CA GLN A 117 2.19 4.61 -10.46
C GLN A 117 2.53 4.64 -8.96
N ALA A 118 1.92 3.81 -8.13
CA ALA A 118 2.26 3.71 -6.72
C ALA A 118 3.69 3.18 -6.52
N GLU A 119 4.08 2.17 -7.29
CA GLU A 119 5.44 1.62 -7.28
C GLU A 119 6.48 2.67 -7.71
N ASP A 120 6.19 3.39 -8.81
CA ASP A 120 7.01 4.49 -9.30
C ASP A 120 7.23 5.58 -8.25
N LEU A 121 6.17 6.00 -7.56
CA LEU A 121 6.27 7.01 -6.50
C LEU A 121 7.20 6.56 -5.37
N ALA A 122 7.08 5.32 -4.90
CA ALA A 122 7.95 4.78 -3.85
C ALA A 122 9.41 4.70 -4.31
N ALA A 123 9.65 4.18 -5.51
CA ALA A 123 10.99 4.08 -6.08
C ALA A 123 11.64 5.46 -6.33
N THR A 124 10.86 6.42 -6.81
CA THR A 124 11.32 7.80 -7.04
C THR A 124 11.70 8.49 -5.73
N MET A 125 10.91 8.34 -4.66
CA MET A 125 11.25 8.89 -3.33
C MET A 125 12.55 8.27 -2.81
N LEU A 126 12.71 6.95 -2.93
CA LEU A 126 13.91 6.26 -2.50
C LEU A 126 15.14 6.68 -3.35
N ALA A 127 15.00 6.72 -4.67
CA ALA A 127 16.07 7.14 -5.58
C ALA A 127 16.56 8.56 -5.25
N SER A 128 15.65 9.48 -4.99
CA SER A 128 15.97 10.85 -4.56
C SER A 128 16.74 10.88 -3.25
N THR A 129 16.35 10.05 -2.27
CA THR A 129 17.05 9.94 -0.98
C THR A 129 18.45 9.36 -1.12
N LEU A 130 18.63 8.39 -2.03
CA LEU A 130 19.91 7.76 -2.32
C LEU A 130 20.84 8.62 -3.23
N GLY A 131 20.36 9.77 -3.69
CA GLY A 131 21.11 10.66 -4.58
C GLY A 131 21.33 10.10 -5.97
N LEU A 132 20.42 9.22 -6.44
CA LEU A 132 20.45 8.72 -7.82
C LEU A 132 20.07 9.83 -8.80
N ASP A 133 20.88 9.99 -9.84
CA ASP A 133 20.60 10.91 -10.94
C ASP A 133 19.68 10.21 -11.96
N PHE A 134 18.52 10.77 -12.19
CA PHE A 134 17.54 10.26 -13.15
C PHE A 134 16.69 11.41 -13.70
N ASN A 135 16.16 11.22 -14.91
CA ASN A 135 15.20 12.15 -15.48
C ASN A 135 13.79 11.87 -14.94
N PRO A 136 13.18 12.75 -14.11
CA PRO A 136 11.86 12.52 -13.53
C PRO A 136 10.73 12.48 -14.59
N GLU A 137 10.96 13.05 -15.77
CA GLU A 137 10.00 13.06 -16.89
C GLU A 137 10.12 11.81 -17.80
N ALA A 138 11.12 10.94 -17.57
CA ALA A 138 11.25 9.70 -18.31
C ALA A 138 10.13 8.73 -17.96
N ALA A 139 9.77 7.83 -18.87
CA ALA A 139 8.78 6.79 -18.63
C ALA A 139 9.21 5.88 -17.48
N TRP A 140 8.24 5.32 -16.74
CA TRP A 140 8.51 4.47 -15.56
C TRP A 140 9.45 3.30 -15.87
N ASN A 141 9.25 2.60 -16.98
CA ASN A 141 10.09 1.48 -17.37
C ASN A 141 11.57 1.88 -17.61
N GLU A 142 11.84 3.09 -18.09
CA GLU A 142 13.20 3.62 -18.27
C GLU A 142 13.83 3.96 -16.91
N ARG A 143 13.08 4.61 -16.02
CA ARG A 143 13.53 4.93 -14.67
C ARG A 143 13.77 3.67 -13.83
N ARG A 144 12.88 2.68 -13.93
CA ARG A 144 13.02 1.40 -13.28
C ARG A 144 14.33 0.70 -13.69
N GLN A 145 14.69 0.70 -14.97
CA GLN A 145 15.97 0.17 -15.43
C GLN A 145 17.17 0.90 -14.81
N ILE A 146 17.12 2.24 -14.67
CA ILE A 146 18.18 2.99 -14.00
C ILE A 146 18.29 2.56 -12.54
N TYR A 147 17.18 2.40 -11.82
CA TYR A 147 17.17 1.98 -10.42
C TYR A 147 17.72 0.57 -10.25
N GLU A 148 17.28 -0.38 -11.09
CA GLU A 148 17.78 -1.76 -11.08
C GLU A 148 19.29 -1.84 -11.40
N HIS A 149 19.76 -1.09 -12.42
CA HIS A 149 21.18 -1.07 -12.78
C HIS A 149 22.07 -0.36 -11.76
N SER A 150 21.52 0.54 -10.95
CA SER A 150 22.29 1.21 -9.90
C SER A 150 22.75 0.26 -8.81
N GLY A 151 22.03 -0.85 -8.60
CA GLY A 151 22.25 -1.78 -7.49
C GLY A 151 21.90 -1.20 -6.11
N LEU A 152 21.30 -0.01 -6.05
CA LEU A 152 20.96 0.68 -4.80
C LEU A 152 19.52 0.42 -4.35
N ILE A 153 18.63 0.07 -5.28
CA ILE A 153 17.25 -0.35 -5.02
C ILE A 153 17.14 -1.81 -5.43
N ILE A 154 16.81 -2.70 -4.50
CA ILE A 154 16.79 -4.15 -4.75
C ILE A 154 15.41 -4.71 -5.00
N ASP A 155 14.36 -4.04 -4.56
CA ASP A 155 12.98 -4.50 -4.74
C ASP A 155 12.01 -3.31 -4.77
N SER A 156 11.06 -3.37 -5.69
CA SER A 156 9.90 -2.47 -5.72
C SER A 156 8.68 -3.28 -6.14
N LYS A 157 7.58 -3.09 -5.45
CA LYS A 157 6.31 -3.79 -5.69
C LYS A 157 5.13 -2.91 -5.35
N SER A 158 3.97 -3.29 -5.85
CA SER A 158 2.71 -2.67 -5.50
C SER A 158 1.61 -3.68 -5.21
N ILE A 159 0.59 -3.23 -4.48
CA ILE A 159 -0.68 -3.93 -4.29
C ILE A 159 -1.83 -2.96 -4.54
N THR A 160 -2.85 -3.40 -5.25
CA THR A 160 -4.00 -2.57 -5.60
C THR A 160 -5.30 -3.30 -5.36
N ALA A 161 -6.24 -2.63 -4.67
CA ALA A 161 -7.65 -2.95 -4.70
C ALA A 161 -8.35 -2.00 -5.69
N ALA A 162 -9.15 -2.54 -6.59
CA ALA A 162 -9.95 -1.77 -7.52
C ALA A 162 -11.34 -2.37 -7.66
N ALA A 163 -12.34 -1.53 -7.84
CA ALA A 163 -13.73 -1.94 -8.00
C ALA A 163 -14.51 -0.95 -8.87
N VAL A 164 -15.69 -1.37 -9.30
CA VAL A 164 -16.68 -0.50 -9.93
C VAL A 164 -17.87 -0.39 -8.99
N CYS A 165 -18.28 0.83 -8.68
CA CYS A 165 -19.44 1.06 -7.82
C CYS A 165 -20.72 0.53 -8.48
N GLY A 166 -21.41 -0.36 -7.75
CA GLY A 166 -22.65 -1.00 -8.19
C GLY A 166 -23.87 -0.08 -8.17
N PRO A 167 -25.04 -0.59 -8.60
CA PRO A 167 -26.30 0.13 -8.57
C PRO A 167 -26.86 0.26 -7.14
N ASN A 168 -28.04 0.89 -7.01
CA ASN A 168 -28.83 0.98 -5.78
C ASN A 168 -28.27 1.88 -4.69
N ASN A 169 -27.46 2.88 -5.07
CA ASN A 169 -26.90 3.87 -4.15
C ASN A 169 -26.10 3.23 -2.99
N GLN A 170 -25.46 2.10 -3.26
CA GLN A 170 -24.58 1.45 -2.30
C GLN A 170 -23.19 2.07 -2.36
N TRP A 171 -22.56 2.21 -1.19
CA TRP A 171 -21.15 2.58 -1.09
C TRP A 171 -20.26 1.39 -1.44
N THR A 172 -19.26 1.65 -2.27
CA THR A 172 -18.14 0.74 -2.52
C THR A 172 -16.90 1.36 -1.96
N CYS A 173 -16.16 0.61 -1.15
CA CYS A 173 -14.88 1.01 -0.55
C CYS A 173 -13.80 0.06 -0.99
N ALA A 174 -12.66 0.59 -1.44
CA ALA A 174 -11.45 -0.16 -1.75
C ALA A 174 -10.32 0.31 -0.83
N ILE A 175 -9.56 -0.64 -0.29
CA ILE A 175 -8.38 -0.37 0.53
C ILE A 175 -7.18 -1.18 0.08
N ALA A 176 -5.98 -0.61 0.24
CA ALA A 176 -4.71 -1.32 0.21
C ALA A 176 -3.91 -0.89 1.42
N ALA A 177 -3.33 -1.85 2.15
CA ALA A 177 -2.64 -1.57 3.40
C ALA A 177 -1.29 -2.31 3.49
N ALA A 178 -0.30 -1.62 4.06
CA ALA A 178 0.94 -2.19 4.56
C ALA A 178 0.84 -2.22 6.09
N VAL A 179 0.80 -3.41 6.67
CA VAL A 179 0.56 -3.65 8.09
C VAL A 179 1.87 -4.00 8.77
N PHE A 180 2.23 -3.27 9.82
CA PHE A 180 3.49 -3.44 10.55
C PHE A 180 3.36 -4.35 11.76
N LEU A 181 4.38 -5.18 11.98
CA LEU A 181 4.50 -6.12 13.08
C LEU A 181 5.82 -5.89 13.83
N PHE A 182 5.78 -6.02 15.17
CA PHE A 182 6.89 -5.63 16.06
C PHE A 182 7.69 -6.82 16.62
N SER A 183 7.40 -8.02 16.18
CA SER A 183 8.15 -9.20 16.65
C SER A 183 8.01 -10.38 15.73
#